data_cc2a4eea42cddee869e034171863b7c1
#
_entry.id   cc2a4eea42cddee869e034171863b7c1
#
_cell.length_a   1.000
_cell.length_b   1.000
_cell.length_c   1.000
_cell.angle_alpha   90.00
_cell.angle_beta   90.00
_cell.angle_gamma   90.00
#
_symmetry.space_group_name_H-M   'P 1'
#
loop_
_entity.id
_entity.type
_entity.pdbx_description
1 polymer ?
#
loop_
_entity_poly.entity_id
_entity_poly.type
_entity_poly.pdbx_seq_one_letter_code
_entity_poly.pdbx_strand_id
1 'polypeptide(L)'
;RYKKQLQKNGLLAARCSMLAESISTDSLKEKIFTLLNNRSEEKQYAFLMTDVDNFHLINDYWGYETGTNILNFILKKLELFPQTLFVNRYHSDIFVGIIDITGQDPAVVREKISAYHKQAVREVLESYPLNYMTLNTGVYYLNDTDTPAEEVISHANIARRRAKETSTCVFEYNAELASTEQK
;
A
#
# COMPACT_ATOMS: atom_id res chain seq x y z
N ARG A 1 23.13 -14.92 -16.85
CA ARG A 1 22.97 -15.52 -15.49
C ARG A 1 21.74 -14.94 -14.78
N TYR A 2 21.57 -13.64 -14.80
CA TYR A 2 20.50 -12.91 -14.08
C TYR A 2 19.09 -13.24 -14.62
N LYS A 3 18.87 -13.21 -15.92
CA LYS A 3 17.58 -13.58 -16.54
C LYS A 3 17.10 -15.00 -16.21
N LYS A 4 18.04 -15.94 -15.97
CA LYS A 4 17.70 -17.33 -15.57
C LYS A 4 17.23 -17.42 -14.11
N GLN A 5 17.67 -16.52 -13.24
CA GLN A 5 17.28 -16.48 -11.84
C GLN A 5 15.90 -15.88 -11.68
N LEU A 6 15.57 -14.87 -12.49
CA LEU A 6 14.23 -14.28 -12.58
C LEU A 6 13.17 -15.30 -13.04
N GLN A 7 13.55 -16.21 -13.97
CA GLN A 7 12.66 -17.30 -14.42
C GLN A 7 12.35 -18.32 -13.32
N LYS A 8 13.27 -18.55 -12.38
CA LYS A 8 13.08 -19.48 -11.28
C LYS A 8 12.16 -18.97 -10.19
N ASN A 9 12.04 -17.65 -10.01
CA ASN A 9 11.36 -17.06 -8.86
C ASN A 9 9.90 -16.62 -9.16
N GLY A 10 9.35 -16.98 -10.30
CA GLY A 10 7.94 -16.70 -10.63
C GLY A 10 7.61 -15.24 -10.95
N LEU A 11 8.54 -14.30 -10.72
CA LEU A 11 8.36 -12.89 -11.07
C LEU A 11 8.27 -12.65 -12.59
N LEU A 12 8.85 -13.55 -13.39
CA LEU A 12 8.75 -13.53 -14.85
C LEU A 12 7.51 -14.22 -15.40
N ALA A 13 6.80 -15.01 -14.61
CA ALA A 13 5.52 -15.58 -15.00
C ALA A 13 4.41 -14.51 -15.12
N ALA A 14 4.62 -13.36 -14.49
CA ALA A 14 3.80 -12.16 -14.71
C ALA A 14 4.40 -11.28 -15.82
N ARG A 15 4.62 -11.83 -17.01
CA ARG A 15 4.84 -11.05 -18.23
C ARG A 15 3.56 -10.31 -18.60
N CYS A 16 3.08 -9.46 -17.72
CA CYS A 16 2.18 -8.39 -18.07
C CYS A 16 3.08 -7.20 -18.42
N SER A 17 3.34 -7.00 -19.68
CA SER A 17 4.09 -5.85 -20.21
C SER A 17 3.37 -4.51 -19.95
N MET A 18 2.19 -4.55 -19.36
CA MET A 18 1.38 -3.38 -19.03
C MET A 18 1.27 -3.21 -17.53
N LEU A 19 1.51 -1.98 -17.08
CA LEU A 19 1.23 -1.57 -15.72
C LEU A 19 -0.27 -1.66 -15.45
N ALA A 20 -0.66 -2.23 -14.30
CA ALA A 20 -2.05 -2.27 -13.88
C ALA A 20 -2.66 -0.86 -13.85
N GLU A 21 -3.90 -0.71 -14.30
CA GLU A 21 -4.61 0.57 -14.29
C GLU A 21 -4.70 1.14 -12.87
N SER A 22 -4.57 2.46 -12.76
CA SER A 22 -4.78 3.16 -11.51
C SER A 22 -6.25 3.52 -11.33
N ILE A 23 -6.73 3.47 -10.08
CA ILE A 23 -8.06 3.96 -9.75
C ILE A 23 -8.05 5.49 -9.73
N SER A 24 -9.10 6.12 -10.27
CA SER A 24 -9.28 7.56 -10.16
C SER A 24 -9.67 7.97 -8.73
N THR A 25 -9.41 9.23 -8.37
CA THR A 25 -9.82 9.75 -7.06
C THR A 25 -11.33 9.66 -6.84
N ASP A 26 -12.12 9.96 -7.86
CA ASP A 26 -13.59 9.89 -7.77
C ASP A 26 -14.07 8.44 -7.57
N SER A 27 -13.51 7.49 -8.32
CA SER A 27 -13.84 6.07 -8.14
C SER A 27 -13.41 5.55 -6.76
N LEU A 28 -12.28 6.00 -6.24
CA LEU A 28 -11.82 5.66 -4.90
C LEU A 28 -12.76 6.20 -3.82
N LYS A 29 -13.19 7.46 -3.95
CA LYS A 29 -14.17 8.07 -3.04
C LYS A 29 -15.50 7.30 -3.06
N GLU A 30 -15.98 6.94 -4.23
CA GLU A 30 -17.20 6.16 -4.37
C GLU A 30 -17.08 4.78 -3.70
N LYS A 31 -15.96 4.09 -3.84
CA LYS A 31 -15.70 2.82 -3.14
C LYS A 31 -15.69 2.98 -1.62
N ILE A 32 -15.04 4.00 -1.10
CA ILE A 32 -15.00 4.29 0.35
C ILE A 32 -16.43 4.58 0.85
N PHE A 33 -17.14 5.45 0.17
CA PHE A 33 -18.52 5.83 0.51
C PHE A 33 -19.45 4.61 0.53
N THR A 34 -19.42 3.80 -0.52
CA THR A 34 -20.25 2.59 -0.63
C THR A 34 -19.96 1.60 0.48
N LEU A 35 -18.67 1.39 0.80
CA LEU A 35 -18.26 0.48 1.86
C LEU A 35 -18.74 0.96 3.23
N LEU A 36 -18.58 2.25 3.53
CA LEU A 36 -18.99 2.81 4.82
C LEU A 36 -20.50 2.79 5.00
N ASN A 37 -21.27 3.11 3.96
CA ASN A 37 -22.73 3.09 4.02
C ASN A 37 -23.34 1.68 4.13
N ASN A 38 -22.66 0.68 3.60
CA ASN A 38 -23.11 -0.72 3.66
C ASN A 38 -22.51 -1.47 4.85
N ARG A 39 -21.73 -0.80 5.68
CA ARG A 39 -21.08 -1.40 6.85
C ARG A 39 -22.11 -1.72 7.95
N SER A 40 -22.09 -2.95 8.47
CA SER A 40 -22.77 -3.24 9.75
C SER A 40 -21.99 -2.62 10.92
N GLU A 41 -22.70 -2.29 12.01
CA GLU A 41 -22.09 -1.64 13.19
C GLU A 41 -20.92 -2.43 13.80
N GLU A 42 -20.92 -3.74 13.66
CA GLU A 42 -19.87 -4.61 14.19
C GLU A 42 -18.59 -4.61 13.35
N LYS A 43 -18.67 -4.17 12.07
CA LYS A 43 -17.54 -4.19 11.15
C LYS A 43 -16.60 -3.02 11.37
N GLN A 44 -15.31 -3.33 11.38
CA GLN A 44 -14.23 -2.36 11.50
C GLN A 44 -13.28 -2.49 10.31
N TYR A 45 -12.93 -1.37 9.72
CA TYR A 45 -12.07 -1.31 8.55
C TYR A 45 -10.90 -0.39 8.76
N ALA A 46 -9.80 -0.67 8.05
CA ALA A 46 -8.67 0.25 7.94
C ALA A 46 -8.42 0.58 6.46
N PHE A 47 -8.22 1.86 6.17
CA PHE A 47 -7.78 2.34 4.88
C PHE A 47 -6.26 2.46 4.90
N LEU A 48 -5.61 1.89 3.89
CA LEU A 48 -4.17 1.86 3.73
C LEU A 48 -3.75 2.66 2.50
N MET A 49 -2.71 3.45 2.65
CA MET A 49 -2.02 4.09 1.53
C MET A 49 -0.53 3.74 1.61
N THR A 50 -0.03 3.05 0.58
CA THR A 50 1.33 2.51 0.56
C THR A 50 2.10 3.05 -0.63
N ASP A 51 3.34 3.49 -0.43
CA ASP A 51 4.26 3.82 -1.51
C ASP A 51 5.51 2.93 -1.52
N VAL A 52 6.18 2.90 -2.66
CA VAL A 52 7.51 2.29 -2.82
C VAL A 52 8.56 3.38 -2.67
N ASP A 53 9.34 3.32 -1.61
CA ASP A 53 10.36 4.34 -1.39
C ASP A 53 11.44 4.31 -2.47
N ASN A 54 11.82 5.51 -2.93
CA ASN A 54 12.84 5.70 -3.97
C ASN A 54 12.55 4.94 -5.29
N PHE A 55 11.29 4.74 -5.64
CA PHE A 55 10.90 4.00 -6.84
C PHE A 55 11.51 4.56 -8.13
N HIS A 56 11.72 5.89 -8.21
CA HIS A 56 12.39 6.50 -9.37
C HIS A 56 13.80 5.94 -9.61
N LEU A 57 14.55 5.59 -8.54
CA LEU A 57 15.87 4.97 -8.69
C LEU A 57 15.78 3.58 -9.30
N ILE A 58 14.71 2.85 -9.04
CA ILE A 58 14.47 1.54 -9.67
C ILE A 58 14.33 1.72 -11.18
N ASN A 59 13.53 2.70 -11.62
CA ASN A 59 13.36 3.01 -13.03
C ASN A 59 14.68 3.49 -13.68
N ASP A 60 15.45 4.33 -12.99
CA ASP A 60 16.70 4.88 -13.49
C ASP A 60 17.78 3.81 -13.68
N TYR A 61 17.91 2.87 -12.74
CA TYR A 61 18.93 1.82 -12.80
C TYR A 61 18.52 0.57 -13.57
N TRP A 62 17.22 0.23 -13.54
CA TRP A 62 16.72 -1.05 -14.04
C TRP A 62 15.75 -0.92 -15.22
N GLY A 63 15.36 0.32 -15.53
CA GLY A 63 14.41 0.62 -16.60
C GLY A 63 12.94 0.50 -16.18
N TYR A 64 12.07 1.16 -16.95
CA TYR A 64 10.63 1.22 -16.69
C TYR A 64 9.93 -0.15 -16.72
N GLU A 65 10.39 -1.07 -17.57
CA GLU A 65 9.83 -2.43 -17.65
C GLU A 65 10.03 -3.17 -16.30
N THR A 66 11.22 -3.07 -15.73
CA THR A 66 11.51 -3.66 -14.42
C THR A 66 10.69 -3.00 -13.32
N GLY A 67 10.60 -1.68 -13.31
CA GLY A 67 9.76 -0.94 -12.37
C GLY A 67 8.29 -1.37 -12.47
N THR A 68 7.75 -1.50 -13.69
CA THR A 68 6.39 -1.99 -13.93
C THR A 68 6.17 -3.39 -13.36
N ASN A 69 7.12 -4.30 -13.59
CA ASN A 69 7.03 -5.67 -13.08
C ASN A 69 7.04 -5.71 -11.55
N ILE A 70 7.86 -4.86 -10.91
CA ILE A 70 7.91 -4.74 -9.45
C ILE A 70 6.59 -4.19 -8.91
N LEU A 71 6.03 -3.13 -9.51
CA LEU A 71 4.73 -2.58 -9.06
C LEU A 71 3.60 -3.61 -9.20
N ASN A 72 3.54 -4.34 -10.31
CA ASN A 72 2.54 -5.39 -10.51
C ASN A 72 2.71 -6.54 -9.51
N PHE A 73 3.94 -6.90 -9.17
CA PHE A 73 4.22 -7.90 -8.15
C PHE A 73 3.75 -7.43 -6.76
N ILE A 74 4.06 -6.19 -6.38
CA ILE A 74 3.62 -5.61 -5.11
C ILE A 74 2.10 -5.56 -5.05
N LEU A 75 1.41 -5.11 -6.11
CA LEU A 75 -0.05 -5.10 -6.16
C LEU A 75 -0.63 -6.48 -5.87
N LYS A 76 -0.13 -7.52 -6.55
CA LYS A 76 -0.54 -8.90 -6.30
C LYS A 76 -0.31 -9.34 -4.85
N LYS A 77 0.81 -8.97 -4.26
CA LYS A 77 1.08 -9.28 -2.85
C LYS A 77 0.09 -8.58 -1.93
N LEU A 78 -0.21 -7.31 -2.16
CA LEU A 78 -1.19 -6.57 -1.38
C LEU A 78 -2.61 -7.15 -1.53
N GLU A 79 -2.99 -7.63 -2.72
CA GLU A 79 -4.26 -8.34 -2.95
C GLU A 79 -4.38 -9.63 -2.12
N LEU A 80 -3.27 -10.32 -1.91
CA LEU A 80 -3.21 -11.57 -1.15
C LEU A 80 -3.10 -11.37 0.37
N PHE A 81 -2.95 -10.13 0.83
CA PHE A 81 -2.93 -9.87 2.27
C PHE A 81 -4.27 -10.32 2.89
N PRO A 82 -4.24 -11.10 3.98
CA PRO A 82 -5.45 -11.56 4.64
C PRO A 82 -6.38 -10.39 4.97
N GLN A 83 -7.69 -10.60 4.75
CA GLN A 83 -8.74 -9.61 5.05
C GLN A 83 -8.78 -8.38 4.13
N THR A 84 -8.03 -8.39 3.03
CA THR A 84 -8.13 -7.36 2.00
C THR A 84 -9.51 -7.39 1.35
N LEU A 85 -10.24 -6.27 1.42
CA LEU A 85 -11.52 -6.07 0.75
C LEU A 85 -11.33 -5.56 -0.67
N PHE A 86 -10.43 -4.62 -0.86
CA PHE A 86 -9.90 -4.24 -2.16
C PHE A 86 -8.51 -3.60 -2.04
N VAL A 87 -7.77 -3.61 -3.13
CA VAL A 87 -6.54 -2.85 -3.32
C VAL A 87 -6.44 -2.44 -4.78
N ASN A 88 -5.96 -1.25 -5.02
CA ASN A 88 -5.70 -0.73 -6.36
C ASN A 88 -4.43 0.11 -6.36
N ARG A 89 -3.80 0.19 -7.52
CA ARG A 89 -2.86 1.27 -7.79
C ARG A 89 -3.61 2.60 -7.82
N TYR A 90 -3.07 3.63 -7.19
CA TYR A 90 -3.71 4.95 -7.14
C TYR A 90 -3.07 5.89 -8.16
N HIS A 91 -1.82 6.25 -7.99
CA HIS A 91 -1.01 6.92 -9.00
C HIS A 91 0.47 6.68 -8.75
N SER A 92 1.27 6.69 -9.82
CA SER A 92 2.70 6.38 -9.76
C SER A 92 2.97 5.06 -9.04
N ASP A 93 3.69 5.11 -7.95
CA ASP A 93 4.10 4.01 -7.07
C ASP A 93 3.26 3.92 -5.78
N ILE A 94 2.08 4.56 -5.77
CA ILE A 94 1.16 4.56 -4.63
C ILE A 94 0.04 3.55 -4.84
N PHE A 95 -0.21 2.74 -3.81
CA PHE A 95 -1.32 1.80 -3.71
C PHE A 95 -2.27 2.23 -2.62
N VAL A 96 -3.55 1.97 -2.81
CA VAL A 96 -4.60 2.19 -1.82
C VAL A 96 -5.42 0.93 -1.63
N GLY A 97 -5.86 0.68 -0.41
CA GLY A 97 -6.68 -0.48 -0.11
C GLY A 97 -7.45 -0.34 1.18
N ILE A 98 -8.44 -1.22 1.36
CA ILE A 98 -9.18 -1.36 2.61
C ILE A 98 -9.12 -2.82 3.05
N ILE A 99 -8.87 -3.01 4.34
CA ILE A 99 -8.84 -4.31 5.01
C ILE A 99 -9.91 -4.37 6.11
N ASP A 100 -10.46 -5.56 6.32
CA ASP A 100 -11.35 -5.86 7.44
C ASP A 100 -10.51 -6.17 8.69
N ILE A 101 -10.64 -5.35 9.72
CA ILE A 101 -9.93 -5.50 10.99
C ILE A 101 -10.86 -5.86 12.16
N THR A 102 -12.07 -6.30 11.85
CA THR A 102 -13.10 -6.63 12.84
C THR A 102 -12.55 -7.60 13.88
N GLY A 103 -12.67 -7.22 15.15
CA GLY A 103 -12.20 -8.03 16.29
C GLY A 103 -10.67 -8.09 16.46
N GLN A 104 -9.91 -7.26 15.75
CA GLN A 104 -8.45 -7.23 15.85
C GLN A 104 -7.97 -5.99 16.60
N ASP A 105 -6.93 -6.17 17.42
CA ASP A 105 -6.21 -5.06 18.04
C ASP A 105 -5.43 -4.27 16.98
N PRO A 106 -5.52 -2.93 16.92
CA PRO A 106 -4.78 -2.11 15.99
C PRO A 106 -3.25 -2.36 15.99
N ALA A 107 -2.66 -2.60 17.18
CA ALA A 107 -1.24 -2.90 17.27
C ALA A 107 -0.88 -4.21 16.56
N VAL A 108 -1.72 -5.24 16.69
CA VAL A 108 -1.56 -6.52 16.00
C VAL A 108 -1.72 -6.34 14.49
N VAL A 109 -2.69 -5.55 14.05
CA VAL A 109 -2.90 -5.22 12.63
C VAL A 109 -1.65 -4.55 12.05
N ARG A 110 -1.12 -3.54 12.73
CA ARG A 110 0.10 -2.84 12.32
C ARG A 110 1.29 -3.80 12.16
N GLU A 111 1.51 -4.68 13.13
CA GLU A 111 2.58 -5.67 13.07
C GLU A 111 2.41 -6.63 11.89
N LYS A 112 1.19 -7.11 11.64
CA LYS A 112 0.88 -7.97 10.49
C LYS A 112 1.17 -7.28 9.15
N ILE A 113 0.74 -6.03 8.98
CA ILE A 113 1.02 -5.24 7.79
C ILE A 113 2.53 -5.09 7.61
N SER A 114 3.25 -4.70 8.66
CA SER A 114 4.70 -4.52 8.62
C SER A 114 5.43 -5.81 8.23
N ALA A 115 5.07 -6.94 8.86
CA ALA A 115 5.68 -8.23 8.55
C ALA A 115 5.42 -8.66 7.10
N TYR A 116 4.20 -8.46 6.62
CA TYR A 116 3.81 -8.82 5.25
C TYR A 116 4.52 -7.96 4.20
N HIS A 117 4.63 -6.66 4.44
CA HIS A 117 5.37 -5.74 3.57
C HIS A 117 6.87 -6.07 3.52
N LYS A 118 7.47 -6.35 4.67
CA LYS A 118 8.88 -6.80 4.73
C LYS A 118 9.12 -8.08 3.95
N GLN A 119 8.17 -9.01 4.00
CA GLN A 119 8.24 -10.24 3.22
C GLN A 119 8.16 -9.95 1.71
N ALA A 120 7.22 -9.12 1.27
CA ALA A 120 7.09 -8.73 -0.14
C ALA A 120 8.36 -8.03 -0.65
N VAL A 121 8.92 -7.12 0.13
CA VAL A 121 10.20 -6.46 -0.19
C VAL A 121 11.34 -7.48 -0.30
N ARG A 122 11.44 -8.42 0.63
CA ARG A 122 12.47 -9.47 0.58
C ARG A 122 12.41 -10.27 -0.72
N GLU A 123 11.22 -10.67 -1.14
CA GLU A 123 11.03 -11.42 -2.38
C GLU A 123 11.45 -10.61 -3.62
N VAL A 124 11.21 -9.28 -3.62
CA VAL A 124 11.72 -8.40 -4.68
C VAL A 124 13.25 -8.34 -4.67
N LEU A 125 13.85 -8.13 -3.50
CA LEU A 125 15.31 -8.03 -3.35
C LEU A 125 16.05 -9.33 -3.69
N GLU A 126 15.42 -10.48 -3.49
CA GLU A 126 15.95 -11.79 -3.92
C GLU A 126 15.93 -11.94 -5.46
N SER A 127 15.01 -11.25 -6.12
CA SER A 127 14.84 -11.32 -7.56
C SER A 127 15.64 -10.26 -8.33
N TYR A 128 15.86 -9.11 -7.70
CA TYR A 128 16.58 -7.98 -8.27
C TYR A 128 17.70 -7.54 -7.30
N PRO A 129 18.93 -7.34 -7.76
CA PRO A 129 20.03 -6.87 -6.91
C PRO A 129 19.91 -5.37 -6.62
N LEU A 130 18.78 -4.98 -6.05
CA LEU A 130 18.55 -3.64 -5.53
C LEU A 130 19.28 -3.51 -4.18
N ASN A 131 19.96 -2.40 -3.98
CA ASN A 131 20.63 -2.16 -2.71
C ASN A 131 19.64 -1.86 -1.57
N TYR A 132 18.50 -1.28 -1.92
CA TYR A 132 17.50 -0.86 -0.95
C TYR A 132 16.13 -0.66 -1.60
N MET A 133 15.11 -1.16 -0.95
CA MET A 133 13.70 -0.89 -1.24
C MET A 133 12.90 -1.03 0.04
N THR A 134 11.95 -0.13 0.29
CA THR A 134 10.96 -0.26 1.36
C THR A 134 9.58 0.12 0.87
N LEU A 135 8.58 -0.38 1.59
CA LEU A 135 7.19 0.06 1.48
C LEU A 135 6.86 0.91 2.70
N ASN A 136 6.30 2.08 2.47
CA ASN A 136 5.85 2.98 3.53
C ASN A 136 4.34 3.07 3.50
N THR A 137 3.69 2.71 4.58
CA THR A 137 2.23 2.62 4.66
C THR A 137 1.68 3.55 5.72
N GLY A 138 0.77 4.41 5.32
CA GLY A 138 -0.12 5.14 6.22
C GLY A 138 -1.41 4.36 6.43
N VAL A 139 -1.85 4.28 7.68
CA VAL A 139 -3.08 3.62 8.10
C VAL A 139 -4.04 4.63 8.71
N TYR A 140 -5.27 4.61 8.24
CA TYR A 140 -6.39 5.35 8.84
C TYR A 140 -7.51 4.37 9.21
N TYR A 141 -7.89 4.35 10.48
CA TYR A 141 -8.98 3.49 10.97
C TYR A 141 -10.34 4.14 10.70
N LEU A 142 -11.21 3.42 9.99
CA LEU A 142 -12.54 3.85 9.62
C LEU A 142 -13.54 3.60 10.76
N ASN A 143 -13.36 4.33 11.86
CA ASN A 143 -14.20 4.17 13.06
C ASN A 143 -15.53 4.90 12.94
N ASP A 144 -15.57 6.00 12.18
CA ASP A 144 -16.73 6.84 11.98
C ASP A 144 -17.29 6.65 10.57
N THR A 145 -18.60 6.42 10.47
CA THR A 145 -19.30 6.28 9.20
C THR A 145 -19.53 7.61 8.49
N ASP A 146 -19.46 8.71 9.23
CA ASP A 146 -19.73 10.05 8.73
C ASP A 146 -18.49 10.77 8.21
N THR A 147 -17.30 10.14 8.32
CA THR A 147 -16.06 10.73 7.80
C THR A 147 -16.11 10.82 6.27
N PRO A 148 -15.96 12.02 5.69
CA PRO A 148 -15.91 12.17 4.24
C PRO A 148 -14.75 11.39 3.62
N ALA A 149 -14.98 10.82 2.44
CA ALA A 149 -13.96 10.02 1.75
C ALA A 149 -12.66 10.82 1.47
N GLU A 150 -12.78 12.13 1.22
CA GLU A 150 -11.64 13.03 1.08
C GLU A 150 -10.76 13.07 2.33
N GLU A 151 -11.36 13.09 3.50
CA GLU A 151 -10.62 13.06 4.78
C GLU A 151 -9.95 11.73 5.01
N VAL A 152 -10.61 10.63 4.68
CA VAL A 152 -10.01 9.28 4.75
C VAL A 152 -8.73 9.23 3.93
N ILE A 153 -8.78 9.67 2.68
CA ILE A 153 -7.63 9.69 1.77
C ILE A 153 -6.54 10.63 2.30
N SER A 154 -6.92 11.82 2.74
CA SER A 154 -5.99 12.82 3.26
C SER A 154 -5.27 12.33 4.52
N HIS A 155 -6.00 11.77 5.49
CA HIS A 155 -5.43 11.26 6.74
C HIS A 155 -4.48 10.09 6.51
N ALA A 156 -4.84 9.16 5.63
CA ALA A 156 -3.95 8.07 5.26
C ALA A 156 -2.67 8.56 4.55
N ASN A 157 -2.80 9.60 3.72
CA ASN A 157 -1.65 10.20 3.05
C ASN A 157 -0.71 10.93 4.02
N ILE A 158 -1.24 11.63 5.01
CA ILE A 158 -0.45 12.25 6.10
C ILE A 158 0.34 11.18 6.82
N ALA A 159 -0.32 10.09 7.23
CA ALA A 159 0.34 8.98 7.91
C ALA A 159 1.41 8.31 7.02
N ARG A 160 1.15 8.13 5.72
CA ARG A 160 2.12 7.58 4.76
C ARG A 160 3.37 8.44 4.64
N ARG A 161 3.20 9.76 4.51
CA ARG A 161 4.34 10.69 4.47
C ARG A 161 5.16 10.60 5.76
N ARG A 162 4.48 10.49 6.90
CA ARG A 162 5.15 10.34 8.19
C ARG A 162 5.91 9.03 8.30
N ALA A 163 5.35 7.92 7.80
CA ALA A 163 6.07 6.65 7.71
C ALA A 163 7.38 6.80 6.92
N LYS A 164 7.34 7.49 5.80
CA LYS A 164 8.51 7.77 4.96
C LYS A 164 9.54 8.62 5.67
N GLU A 165 9.13 9.73 6.29
CA GLU A 165 10.01 10.64 7.02
C GLU A 165 10.72 9.98 8.21
N THR A 166 10.03 9.10 8.91
CA THR A 166 10.56 8.38 10.08
C THR A 166 11.22 7.06 9.73
N SER A 167 11.28 6.70 8.46
CA SER A 167 11.79 5.41 7.97
C SER A 167 11.11 4.21 8.63
N THR A 168 9.82 4.35 8.93
CA THR A 168 8.99 3.26 9.46
C THR A 168 8.16 2.63 8.35
N CYS A 169 7.98 1.31 8.41
CA CYS A 169 7.19 0.60 7.42
C CYS A 169 5.71 0.98 7.47
N VAL A 170 5.17 1.17 8.66
CA VAL A 170 3.76 1.46 8.91
C VAL A 170 3.62 2.58 9.93
N PHE A 171 2.79 3.56 9.63
CA PHE A 171 2.45 4.64 10.54
C PHE A 171 0.93 4.83 10.59
N GLU A 172 0.39 4.95 11.79
CA GLU A 172 -1.04 5.16 12.00
C GLU A 172 -1.34 6.65 12.11
N TYR A 173 -2.40 7.10 11.43
CA TYR A 173 -2.87 8.46 11.59
C TYR A 173 -3.41 8.67 13.02
N ASN A 174 -3.01 9.78 13.62
CA ASN A 174 -3.62 10.32 14.82
C ASN A 174 -3.82 11.85 14.68
N ALA A 175 -4.75 12.42 15.44
CA ALA A 175 -5.09 13.85 15.33
C ALA A 175 -3.93 14.80 15.68
N GLU A 176 -2.93 14.34 16.45
CA GLU A 176 -1.75 15.14 16.78
C GLU A 176 -0.84 15.38 15.55
N LEU A 177 -0.84 14.45 14.59
CA LEU A 177 -0.11 14.61 13.33
C LEU A 177 -0.63 15.76 12.49
N ALA A 178 -1.94 15.97 12.46
CA ALA A 178 -2.56 17.04 11.67
C ALA A 178 -2.12 18.44 12.15
N SER A 179 -1.84 18.61 13.44
CA SER A 179 -1.41 19.88 14.01
C SER A 179 0.04 20.24 13.71
N THR A 180 0.85 19.27 13.35
CA THR A 180 2.29 19.45 13.06
C THR A 180 2.55 19.85 11.62
N GLU A 181 1.65 19.56 10.69
CA GLU A 181 1.79 19.92 9.26
C GLU A 181 1.32 21.36 8.92
N GLN A 182 0.67 22.06 9.85
CA GLN A 182 0.22 23.45 9.67
C GLN A 182 1.25 24.50 10.12
N LYS A 183 2.43 24.12 10.49
CA LYS A 183 3.57 25.00 10.83
C LYS A 183 4.68 24.88 9.81
#